data_768a61037aba2be19bc64363be9e65bb
#
_entry.id   768a61037aba2be19bc64363be9e65bb
#
_cell.length_a   1.000
_cell.length_b   1.000
_cell.length_c   1.000
_cell.angle_alpha   90.00
_cell.angle_beta   90.00
_cell.angle_gamma   90.00
#
_symmetry.space_group_name_H-M   'P 1'
#
loop_
_entity.id
_entity.type
_entity.pdbx_description
1 polymer ?
#
loop_
_entity_poly.entity_id
_entity_poly.type
_entity_poly.pdbx_seq_one_letter_code
_entity_poly.pdbx_strand_id
1 'polypeptide(L)'
;MKSNFIKKIILLKQMLDDMEQDVGLTSLSGVEKNVYLAAQDMKSNNGLVETKQILDHRFTEKMSRPTFFRALKSIERKGWLSHSDGKKVGLFLVVK
;
A
#
# COMPACT_ATOMS: atom_id res chain seq x y z
N MET A 1 -3.83 9.29 -32.33
CA MET A 1 -4.56 9.24 -31.05
C MET A 1 -3.90 8.34 -30.03
N LYS A 2 -3.52 7.12 -30.39
CA LYS A 2 -2.88 6.20 -29.45
C LYS A 2 -1.56 6.75 -28.87
N SER A 3 -0.77 7.46 -29.69
CA SER A 3 0.51 7.99 -29.24
C SER A 3 0.35 9.08 -28.17
N ASN A 4 -0.75 9.86 -28.20
CA ASN A 4 -1.01 10.87 -27.20
C ASN A 4 -1.36 10.26 -25.85
N PHE A 5 -2.12 9.17 -25.86
CA PHE A 5 -2.44 8.46 -24.62
C PHE A 5 -1.20 7.82 -24.01
N ILE A 6 -0.35 7.24 -24.84
CA ILE A 6 0.89 6.62 -24.37
C ILE A 6 1.82 7.68 -23.75
N LYS A 7 1.96 8.84 -24.40
CA LYS A 7 2.76 9.94 -23.86
C LYS A 7 2.21 10.41 -22.52
N LYS A 8 0.90 10.48 -22.37
CA LYS A 8 0.29 10.84 -21.10
C LYS A 8 0.57 9.81 -20.02
N ILE A 9 0.52 8.52 -20.35
CA ILE A 9 0.84 7.45 -19.43
C ILE A 9 2.29 7.56 -18.96
N ILE A 10 3.21 7.80 -19.88
CA ILE A 10 4.63 7.97 -19.55
C ILE A 10 4.82 9.15 -18.60
N LEU A 11 4.21 10.28 -18.90
CA LEU A 11 4.31 11.46 -18.06
C LEU A 11 3.75 11.19 -16.66
N LEU A 12 2.57 10.57 -16.58
CA LEU A 12 1.96 10.23 -15.30
C LEU A 12 2.84 9.28 -14.49
N LYS A 13 3.45 8.31 -15.17
CA LYS A 13 4.34 7.37 -14.51
C LYS A 13 5.57 8.08 -13.94
N GLN A 14 6.15 9.01 -14.68
CA GLN A 14 7.28 9.80 -14.22
C GLN A 14 6.91 10.65 -13.00
N MET A 15 5.74 11.27 -13.05
CA MET A 15 5.25 12.05 -11.90
C MET A 15 5.03 11.18 -10.68
N LEU A 16 4.47 9.98 -10.85
CA LEU A 16 4.27 9.04 -9.75
C LEU A 16 5.62 8.59 -9.16
N ASP A 17 6.60 8.28 -10.02
CA ASP A 17 7.92 7.88 -9.55
C ASP A 17 8.56 8.98 -8.70
N ASP A 18 8.47 10.23 -9.14
CA ASP A 18 9.01 11.37 -8.39
C ASP A 18 8.30 11.52 -7.05
N MET A 19 6.99 11.42 -7.03
CA MET A 19 6.21 11.51 -5.80
C MET A 19 6.53 10.37 -4.85
N GLU A 20 6.71 9.15 -5.38
CA GLU A 20 7.09 7.99 -4.56
C GLU A 20 8.44 8.19 -3.91
N GLN A 21 9.42 8.75 -4.64
CA GLN A 21 10.72 9.07 -4.07
C GLN A 21 10.61 10.10 -2.95
N ASP A 22 9.81 11.13 -3.16
CA ASP A 22 9.63 12.19 -2.17
C ASP A 22 9.06 11.68 -0.85
N VAL A 23 8.20 10.68 -0.89
CA VAL A 23 7.62 10.10 0.33
C VAL A 23 8.31 8.82 0.78
N GLY A 24 9.38 8.40 0.10
CA GLY A 24 10.16 7.24 0.52
C GLY A 24 9.61 5.89 0.10
N LEU A 25 8.61 5.84 -0.77
CA LEU A 25 8.00 4.57 -1.20
C LEU A 25 8.96 3.69 -2.01
N THR A 26 10.03 4.26 -2.53
CA THR A 26 11.02 3.51 -3.30
C THR A 26 11.74 2.44 -2.45
N SER A 27 11.65 2.52 -1.13
CA SER A 27 12.20 1.50 -0.24
C SER A 27 11.33 0.24 -0.16
N LEU A 28 10.13 0.29 -0.73
CA LEU A 28 9.20 -0.83 -0.74
C LEU A 28 9.23 -1.56 -2.08
N SER A 29 9.08 -2.88 -2.05
CA SER A 29 8.87 -3.65 -3.28
C SER A 29 7.51 -3.31 -3.89
N GLY A 30 7.27 -3.72 -5.15
CA GLY A 30 5.99 -3.48 -5.79
C GLY A 30 4.81 -4.08 -5.01
N VAL A 31 4.99 -5.28 -4.48
CA VAL A 31 3.95 -5.95 -3.68
C VAL A 31 3.72 -5.20 -2.38
N GLU A 32 4.79 -4.85 -1.67
CA GLU A 32 4.70 -4.08 -0.43
C GLU A 32 4.03 -2.73 -0.65
N LYS A 33 4.37 -2.07 -1.75
CA LYS A 33 3.78 -0.78 -2.11
C LYS A 33 2.28 -0.91 -2.30
N ASN A 34 1.82 -1.95 -3.00
CA ASN A 34 0.39 -2.15 -3.23
C ASN A 34 -0.35 -2.40 -1.93
N VAL A 35 0.22 -3.18 -1.03
CA VAL A 35 -0.39 -3.42 0.29
C VAL A 35 -0.47 -2.13 1.09
N TYR A 36 0.61 -1.36 1.11
CA TYR A 36 0.65 -0.09 1.83
C TYR A 36 -0.36 0.92 1.28
N LEU A 37 -0.43 1.05 -0.06
CA LEU A 37 -1.36 1.99 -0.69
C LEU A 37 -2.81 1.59 -0.44
N ALA A 38 -3.10 0.27 -0.44
CA ALA A 38 -4.43 -0.22 -0.10
C ALA A 38 -4.79 0.15 1.35
N ALA A 39 -3.84 0.00 2.27
CA ALA A 39 -4.05 0.37 3.67
C ALA A 39 -4.31 1.86 3.82
N GLN A 40 -3.55 2.69 3.12
CA GLN A 40 -3.75 4.15 3.14
C GLN A 40 -5.13 4.54 2.62
N ASP A 41 -5.57 3.88 1.56
CA ASP A 41 -6.87 4.18 0.94
C ASP A 41 -8.04 3.79 1.83
N MET A 42 -7.89 2.71 2.57
CA MET A 42 -8.99 2.15 3.37
C MET A 42 -8.99 2.58 4.84
N LYS A 43 -7.95 3.27 5.30
CA LYS A 43 -7.86 3.66 6.70
C LYS A 43 -8.98 4.62 7.09
N SER A 44 -9.41 4.54 8.34
CA SER A 44 -10.36 5.47 8.93
C SER A 44 -9.67 6.81 9.26
N ASN A 45 -10.45 7.79 9.71
CA ASN A 45 -9.92 9.11 10.05
C ASN A 45 -8.87 9.06 11.16
N ASN A 46 -8.92 8.05 12.02
CA ASN A 46 -7.93 7.90 13.08
C ASN A 46 -6.74 7.00 12.66
N GLY A 47 -6.64 6.69 11.38
CA GLY A 47 -5.51 5.95 10.83
C GLY A 47 -5.60 4.44 10.94
N LEU A 48 -6.71 3.89 11.41
CA LEU A 48 -6.87 2.46 11.62
C LEU A 48 -7.45 1.77 10.39
N VAL A 49 -6.97 0.56 10.11
CA VAL A 49 -7.45 -0.26 8.99
C VAL A 49 -7.41 -1.73 9.38
N GLU A 50 -8.42 -2.48 8.95
CA GLU A 50 -8.47 -3.92 9.20
C GLU A 50 -7.81 -4.69 8.05
N THR A 51 -7.22 -5.83 8.39
CA THR A 51 -6.60 -6.71 7.39
C THR A 51 -7.56 -7.05 6.26
N LYS A 52 -8.82 -7.34 6.60
CA LYS A 52 -9.82 -7.69 5.61
C LYS A 52 -10.06 -6.57 4.62
N GLN A 53 -10.05 -5.32 5.07
CA GLN A 53 -10.23 -4.17 4.19
C GLN A 53 -9.08 -4.07 3.19
N ILE A 54 -7.86 -4.34 3.64
CA ILE A 54 -6.69 -4.32 2.76
C ILE A 54 -6.75 -5.48 1.77
N LEU A 55 -7.13 -6.66 2.22
CA LEU A 55 -7.26 -7.86 1.37
C LEU A 55 -8.29 -7.67 0.26
N ASP A 56 -9.39 -7.02 0.56
CA ASP A 56 -10.49 -6.84 -0.38
C ASP A 56 -10.24 -5.69 -1.37
N HIS A 57 -9.14 -4.96 -1.20
CA HIS A 57 -8.83 -3.83 -2.07
C HIS A 57 -8.35 -4.30 -3.45
N ARG A 58 -8.67 -3.51 -4.47
CA ARG A 58 -8.33 -3.84 -5.86
C ARG A 58 -6.83 -3.99 -6.08
N PHE A 59 -6.00 -3.31 -5.29
CA PHE A 59 -4.54 -3.40 -5.45
C PHE A 59 -3.98 -4.72 -4.94
N THR A 60 -4.72 -5.44 -4.11
CA THR A 60 -4.26 -6.65 -3.46
C THR A 60 -5.08 -7.89 -3.81
N GLU A 61 -6.23 -7.72 -4.46
CA GLU A 61 -7.18 -8.81 -4.66
C GLU A 61 -6.63 -9.98 -5.48
N LYS A 62 -5.66 -9.71 -6.35
CA LYS A 62 -5.07 -10.75 -7.20
C LYS A 62 -3.84 -11.42 -6.57
N MET A 63 -3.41 -10.95 -5.41
CA MET A 63 -2.29 -11.55 -4.71
C MET A 63 -2.71 -12.85 -4.05
N SER A 64 -1.79 -13.83 -4.02
CA SER A 64 -2.00 -14.99 -3.17
C SER A 64 -1.96 -14.56 -1.71
N ARG A 65 -2.64 -15.29 -0.84
CA ARG A 65 -2.63 -14.96 0.59
C ARG A 65 -1.23 -15.02 1.20
N PRO A 66 -0.40 -16.01 0.89
CA PRO A 66 0.98 -16.00 1.42
C PRO A 66 1.78 -14.77 0.99
N THR A 67 1.64 -14.35 -0.25
CA THR A 67 2.31 -13.14 -0.76
C THR A 67 1.82 -11.91 -0.03
N PHE A 68 0.51 -11.78 0.12
CA PHE A 68 -0.09 -10.65 0.83
C PHE A 68 0.40 -10.56 2.28
N PHE A 69 0.30 -11.66 3.03
CA PHE A 69 0.67 -11.64 4.46
C PHE A 69 2.16 -11.45 4.67
N ARG A 70 2.98 -11.93 3.74
CA ARG A 70 4.41 -11.70 3.78
C ARG A 70 4.74 -10.22 3.60
N ALA A 71 4.08 -9.59 2.63
CA ALA A 71 4.25 -8.16 2.37
C ALA A 71 3.74 -7.32 3.54
N LEU A 72 2.59 -7.67 4.09
CA LEU A 72 2.01 -6.98 5.24
C LEU A 72 2.97 -7.00 6.43
N LYS A 73 3.53 -8.17 6.72
CA LYS A 73 4.49 -8.32 7.80
C LYS A 73 5.76 -7.54 7.55
N SER A 74 6.21 -7.49 6.29
CA SER A 74 7.40 -6.75 5.91
C SER A 74 7.23 -5.25 6.13
N ILE A 75 6.10 -4.67 5.68
CA ILE A 75 5.88 -3.23 5.85
C ILE A 75 5.63 -2.87 7.31
N GLU A 76 5.09 -3.78 8.09
CA GLU A 76 4.99 -3.60 9.55
C GLU A 76 6.38 -3.53 10.16
N ARG A 77 7.26 -4.46 9.79
CA ARG A 77 8.63 -4.51 10.28
C ARG A 77 9.42 -3.26 9.90
N LYS A 78 9.15 -2.71 8.72
CA LYS A 78 9.80 -1.48 8.24
C LYS A 78 9.24 -0.22 8.86
N GLY A 79 8.20 -0.32 9.69
CA GLY A 79 7.63 0.82 10.41
C GLY A 79 6.56 1.60 9.66
N TRP A 80 6.05 1.07 8.56
CA TRP A 80 4.99 1.74 7.80
C TRP A 80 3.60 1.47 8.38
N LEU A 81 3.44 0.31 9.02
CA LEU A 81 2.23 -0.06 9.75
C LEU A 81 2.63 -0.52 11.14
N SER A 82 1.73 -0.40 12.10
CA SER A 82 1.92 -1.03 13.40
C SER A 82 0.62 -1.69 13.84
N HIS A 83 0.72 -2.73 14.64
CA HIS A 83 -0.48 -3.31 15.27
C HIS A 83 -1.10 -2.25 16.18
N SER A 84 -2.42 -2.14 16.13
CA SER A 84 -3.11 -1.32 17.11
C SER A 84 -2.99 -1.97 18.48
N ASP A 85 -3.07 -1.15 19.53
CA ASP A 85 -2.91 -1.64 20.89
C ASP A 85 -3.95 -2.71 21.23
N GLY A 86 -3.52 -3.87 21.10
CA GLY A 86 -3.81 -5.00 21.82
C GLY A 86 -5.06 -5.78 21.69
N LYS A 87 -6.19 -5.35 21.38
CA LYS A 87 -7.35 -6.20 21.64
C LYS A 87 -7.98 -6.83 20.41
N LYS A 88 -7.72 -6.28 19.21
CA LYS A 88 -8.32 -6.81 18.01
C LYS A 88 -7.24 -7.28 17.05
N VAL A 89 -7.23 -8.58 16.81
CA VAL A 89 -6.33 -9.19 15.83
C VAL A 89 -6.68 -8.65 14.44
N GLY A 90 -5.65 -8.29 13.67
CA GLY A 90 -5.85 -7.83 12.31
C GLY A 90 -6.20 -6.36 12.17
N LEU A 91 -6.05 -5.57 13.22
CA LEU A 91 -6.24 -4.13 13.14
C LEU A 91 -4.88 -3.44 13.18
N PHE A 92 -4.64 -2.58 12.19
CA PHE A 92 -3.36 -1.89 12.02
C PHE A 92 -3.54 -0.38 12.05
N LEU A 93 -2.52 0.30 12.56
CA LEU A 93 -2.40 1.74 12.48
C LEU A 93 -1.45 2.07 11.32
N VAL A 94 -1.88 2.95 10.41
CA VAL A 94 -1.03 3.44 9.34
C VAL A 94 -0.14 4.53 9.91
N VAL A 95 1.18 4.28 9.95
CA VAL A 95 2.13 5.14 10.66
C VAL A 95 2.62 6.28 9.79
N LYS A 96 2.83 6.03 8.50
CA LYS A 96 3.42 7.05 7.61
C LYS A 96 2.48 7.58 6.55
#